data_66ac76feb240a902a1ee8a546ac6419f
#
_entry.id   66ac76feb240a902a1ee8a546ac6419f
#
_cell.length_a   1.000
_cell.length_b   1.000
_cell.length_c   1.000
_cell.angle_alpha   90.00
_cell.angle_beta   90.00
_cell.angle_gamma   90.00
#
_symmetry.space_group_name_H-M   'P 1'
#
loop_
_entity.id
_entity.type
_entity.pdbx_description
1 polymer ?
#
loop_
_entity_poly.entity_id
_entity_poly.type
_entity_poly.pdbx_seq_one_letter_code
_entity_poly.pdbx_strand_id
1 'polypeptide(L)'
;MDQDDLLRVKTAFIDATKRSVEAGFDLIEIHSAHGYLFHQFISPISNQRKDKYGGSLDNRMRFPLEVFEEVVKVSNNLPIGMRITGTEWEENGIEIEDALVFSKQLKNLGCDYVCVSSGGNTPSPKIPVKEHYQVHLSKHIKQNSDILTRTVGIITDPIKANKILENDESDMIAMARAFLSNPRWVWDAADILGAEIETPNQYARRFKKSI
;
A
#
# COMPACT_ATOMS: atom_id res chain seq x y z
N MET A 1 -7.52 -17.53 16.22
CA MET A 1 -7.39 -16.36 17.12
C MET A 1 -8.72 -16.18 17.86
N ASP A 2 -8.68 -16.15 19.17
CA ASP A 2 -9.80 -15.80 20.03
C ASP A 2 -9.85 -14.28 20.31
N GLN A 3 -10.69 -13.83 21.25
CA GLN A 3 -10.83 -12.40 21.57
C GLN A 3 -9.58 -11.82 22.23
N ASP A 4 -8.88 -12.60 23.04
CA ASP A 4 -7.65 -12.16 23.71
C ASP A 4 -6.51 -11.99 22.70
N ASP A 5 -6.41 -12.90 21.72
CA ASP A 5 -5.47 -12.77 20.60
C ASP A 5 -5.73 -11.51 19.78
N LEU A 6 -7.00 -11.22 19.46
CA LEU A 6 -7.38 -10.01 18.70
C LEU A 6 -7.01 -8.75 19.48
N LEU A 7 -7.30 -8.72 20.78
CA LEU A 7 -6.92 -7.59 21.64
C LEU A 7 -5.41 -7.42 21.71
N ARG A 8 -4.66 -8.50 21.91
CA ARG A 8 -3.18 -8.49 21.94
C ARG A 8 -2.59 -7.94 20.64
N VAL A 9 -3.11 -8.38 19.49
CA VAL A 9 -2.65 -7.89 18.18
C VAL A 9 -2.98 -6.41 18.01
N LYS A 10 -4.20 -5.98 18.32
CA LYS A 10 -4.59 -4.58 18.25
C LYS A 10 -3.68 -3.70 19.13
N THR A 11 -3.43 -4.11 20.37
CA THR A 11 -2.51 -3.41 21.26
C THR A 11 -1.09 -3.32 20.68
N ALA A 12 -0.59 -4.39 20.07
CA ALA A 12 0.73 -4.41 19.46
C ALA A 12 0.86 -3.40 18.29
N PHE A 13 -0.18 -3.22 17.46
CA PHE A 13 -0.21 -2.19 16.42
C PHE A 13 -0.23 -0.78 17.00
N ILE A 14 -1.04 -0.54 18.04
CA ILE A 14 -1.08 0.74 18.75
C ILE A 14 0.30 1.09 19.33
N ASP A 15 0.94 0.15 20.02
CA ASP A 15 2.24 0.37 20.63
C ASP A 15 3.37 0.54 19.59
N ALA A 16 3.30 -0.18 18.46
CA ALA A 16 4.21 0.02 17.34
C ALA A 16 4.06 1.42 16.72
N THR A 17 2.83 1.92 16.59
CA THR A 17 2.57 3.27 16.11
C THR A 17 3.14 4.33 17.04
N LYS A 18 2.93 4.22 18.36
CA LYS A 18 3.51 5.13 19.35
C LYS A 18 5.05 5.17 19.26
N ARG A 19 5.70 4.00 19.16
CA ARG A 19 7.15 3.92 18.99
C ARG A 19 7.62 4.55 17.68
N SER A 20 6.85 4.42 16.61
CA SER A 20 7.18 5.05 15.31
C SER A 20 7.08 6.58 15.38
N VAL A 21 6.05 7.11 16.05
CA VAL A 21 5.91 8.54 16.32
C VAL A 21 7.10 9.05 17.15
N GLU A 22 7.43 8.34 18.23
CA GLU A 22 8.53 8.69 19.13
C GLU A 22 9.91 8.64 18.45
N ALA A 23 10.08 7.69 17.51
CA ALA A 23 11.29 7.55 16.71
C ALA A 23 11.42 8.62 15.61
N GLY A 24 10.39 9.44 15.36
CA GLY A 24 10.43 10.54 14.39
C GLY A 24 10.26 10.09 12.94
N PHE A 25 9.51 9.04 12.67
CA PHE A 25 9.12 8.70 11.29
C PHE A 25 8.15 9.75 10.73
N ASP A 26 8.24 10.01 9.41
CA ASP A 26 7.40 10.98 8.72
C ASP A 26 6.04 10.43 8.29
N LEU A 27 5.92 9.10 8.16
CA LEU A 27 4.68 8.40 7.85
C LEU A 27 4.75 6.92 8.29
N ILE A 28 3.58 6.29 8.41
CA ILE A 28 3.44 4.86 8.70
C ILE A 28 2.58 4.20 7.63
N GLU A 29 2.97 3.02 7.16
CA GLU A 29 2.15 2.18 6.30
C GLU A 29 1.84 0.86 6.97
N ILE A 30 0.55 0.56 7.17
CA ILE A 30 0.10 -0.71 7.72
C ILE A 30 0.05 -1.75 6.59
N HIS A 31 0.60 -2.93 6.86
CA HIS A 31 0.59 -4.01 5.89
C HIS A 31 -0.67 -4.86 6.00
N SER A 32 -1.50 -4.81 4.96
CA SER A 32 -2.77 -5.54 4.85
C SER A 32 -2.86 -6.32 3.53
N ALA A 33 -1.73 -6.87 3.06
CA ALA A 33 -1.63 -7.56 1.78
C ALA A 33 -0.83 -8.86 1.88
N HIS A 34 -0.67 -9.57 0.76
CA HIS A 34 0.28 -10.67 0.52
C HIS A 34 0.16 -11.87 1.48
N GLY A 35 -1.06 -12.24 1.90
CA GLY A 35 -1.29 -13.38 2.77
C GLY A 35 -0.95 -13.15 4.25
N TYR A 36 -0.60 -11.90 4.63
CA TYR A 36 -0.37 -11.58 6.04
C TYR A 36 -1.69 -11.32 6.78
N LEU A 37 -1.62 -11.12 8.08
CA LEU A 37 -2.74 -11.24 9.01
C LEU A 37 -4.01 -10.49 8.54
N PHE A 38 -3.94 -9.21 8.21
CA PHE A 38 -5.13 -8.46 7.80
C PHE A 38 -5.67 -8.92 6.45
N HIS A 39 -4.79 -9.25 5.50
CA HIS A 39 -5.22 -9.89 4.26
C HIS A 39 -5.98 -11.19 4.54
N GLN A 40 -5.49 -12.05 5.44
CA GLN A 40 -6.15 -13.29 5.81
C GLN A 40 -7.52 -13.07 6.45
N PHE A 41 -7.74 -11.95 7.14
CA PHE A 41 -9.08 -11.58 7.63
C PHE A 41 -10.01 -11.17 6.50
N ILE A 42 -9.53 -10.40 5.53
CA ILE A 42 -10.35 -9.86 4.44
C ILE A 42 -10.67 -10.95 3.41
N SER A 43 -9.72 -11.82 3.10
CA SER A 43 -9.87 -12.86 2.07
C SER A 43 -10.91 -13.91 2.43
N PRO A 44 -11.89 -14.17 1.56
CA PRO A 44 -12.86 -15.26 1.77
C PRO A 44 -12.23 -16.65 1.66
N ILE A 45 -11.04 -16.77 1.03
CA ILE A 45 -10.30 -18.03 0.91
C ILE A 45 -9.73 -18.44 2.27
N SER A 46 -9.09 -17.52 2.99
CA SER A 46 -8.45 -17.82 4.27
C SER A 46 -9.35 -17.59 5.48
N ASN A 47 -10.30 -16.65 5.41
CA ASN A 47 -11.22 -16.37 6.52
C ASN A 47 -12.42 -17.30 6.53
N GLN A 48 -12.34 -18.37 7.32
CA GLN A 48 -13.42 -19.33 7.53
C GLN A 48 -14.16 -19.13 8.86
N ARG A 49 -14.03 -17.95 9.48
CA ARG A 49 -14.67 -17.61 10.76
C ARG A 49 -16.20 -17.59 10.65
N LYS A 50 -16.86 -17.92 11.77
CA LYS A 50 -18.33 -17.92 11.88
C LYS A 50 -18.85 -16.83 12.86
N ASP A 51 -17.94 -16.03 13.41
CA ASP A 51 -18.26 -14.91 14.29
C ASP A 51 -18.38 -13.58 13.52
N LYS A 52 -18.46 -12.46 14.25
CA LYS A 52 -18.60 -11.12 13.68
C LYS A 52 -17.41 -10.66 12.80
N TYR A 53 -16.36 -11.44 12.70
CA TYR A 53 -15.17 -11.16 11.87
C TYR A 53 -15.07 -12.07 10.63
N GLY A 54 -16.13 -12.84 10.31
CA GLY A 54 -16.16 -13.73 9.15
C GLY A 54 -17.48 -13.69 8.38
N GLY A 55 -17.51 -14.36 7.24
CA GLY A 55 -18.68 -14.41 6.33
C GLY A 55 -18.72 -13.21 5.37
N SER A 56 -19.59 -12.21 5.57
CA SER A 56 -19.72 -11.06 4.66
C SER A 56 -18.45 -10.24 4.58
N LEU A 57 -18.26 -9.48 3.49
CA LEU A 57 -17.13 -8.57 3.32
C LEU A 57 -17.02 -7.59 4.50
N ASP A 58 -18.11 -6.99 4.94
CA ASP A 58 -18.13 -6.06 6.08
C ASP A 58 -17.59 -6.71 7.35
N ASN A 59 -17.96 -7.97 7.60
CA ASN A 59 -17.44 -8.70 8.76
C ASN A 59 -15.95 -9.03 8.61
N ARG A 60 -15.52 -9.41 7.42
CA ARG A 60 -14.11 -9.73 7.16
C ARG A 60 -13.20 -8.50 7.26
N MET A 61 -13.68 -7.32 6.86
CA MET A 61 -12.95 -6.04 6.99
C MET A 61 -12.94 -5.50 8.43
N ARG A 62 -13.86 -5.92 9.29
CA ARG A 62 -14.10 -5.35 10.63
C ARG A 62 -12.84 -5.29 11.49
N PHE A 63 -12.10 -6.37 11.63
CA PHE A 63 -10.90 -6.37 12.48
C PHE A 63 -9.78 -5.47 11.95
N PRO A 64 -9.40 -5.53 10.65
CA PRO A 64 -8.46 -4.56 10.08
C PRO A 64 -8.87 -3.10 10.27
N LEU A 65 -10.16 -2.77 10.10
CA LEU A 65 -10.68 -1.41 10.29
C LEU A 65 -10.66 -0.98 11.76
N GLU A 66 -11.06 -1.86 12.70
CA GLU A 66 -10.97 -1.59 14.14
C GLU A 66 -9.52 -1.31 14.59
N VAL A 67 -8.54 -2.02 14.04
CA VAL A 67 -7.12 -1.75 14.33
C VAL A 67 -6.66 -0.45 13.69
N PHE A 68 -7.05 -0.20 12.43
CA PHE A 68 -6.69 1.02 11.72
C PHE A 68 -7.20 2.27 12.45
N GLU A 69 -8.46 2.26 12.89
CA GLU A 69 -9.05 3.37 13.65
C GLU A 69 -8.26 3.69 14.92
N GLU A 70 -7.84 2.67 15.67
CA GLU A 70 -7.03 2.88 16.89
C GLU A 70 -5.61 3.39 16.56
N VAL A 71 -5.02 2.96 15.46
CA VAL A 71 -3.71 3.45 14.98
C VAL A 71 -3.81 4.95 14.65
N VAL A 72 -4.83 5.37 13.92
CA VAL A 72 -5.05 6.79 13.59
C VAL A 72 -5.16 7.65 14.86
N LYS A 73 -5.89 7.18 15.89
CA LYS A 73 -6.04 7.93 17.16
C LYS A 73 -4.71 8.21 17.86
N VAL A 74 -3.70 7.36 17.69
CA VAL A 74 -2.39 7.50 18.37
C VAL A 74 -1.26 7.95 17.45
N SER A 75 -1.55 8.23 16.19
CA SER A 75 -0.55 8.60 15.17
C SER A 75 0.04 10.00 15.35
N ASN A 76 -0.54 10.84 16.21
CA ASN A 76 -0.13 12.22 16.44
C ASN A 76 -0.03 13.05 15.13
N ASN A 77 -1.04 12.90 14.27
CA ASN A 77 -1.13 13.54 12.95
C ASN A 77 -0.08 13.08 11.92
N LEU A 78 0.67 12.02 12.18
CA LEU A 78 1.46 11.40 11.12
C LEU A 78 0.53 10.84 10.03
N PRO A 79 0.88 11.03 8.75
CA PRO A 79 0.15 10.37 7.67
C PRO A 79 0.19 8.84 7.83
N ILE A 80 -0.97 8.22 7.71
CA ILE A 80 -1.14 6.76 7.83
C ILE A 80 -1.67 6.20 6.51
N GLY A 81 -0.88 5.39 5.85
CA GLY A 81 -1.30 4.61 4.70
C GLY A 81 -1.57 3.15 5.03
N MET A 82 -2.19 2.46 4.09
CA MET A 82 -2.35 1.01 4.16
C MET A 82 -1.97 0.34 2.84
N ARG A 83 -1.15 -0.72 2.92
CA ARG A 83 -0.89 -1.56 1.77
C ARG A 83 -1.94 -2.65 1.69
N ILE A 84 -2.66 -2.72 0.56
CA ILE A 84 -3.80 -3.59 0.36
C ILE A 84 -3.60 -4.54 -0.83
N THR A 85 -4.38 -5.61 -0.88
CA THR A 85 -4.48 -6.51 -2.03
C THR A 85 -5.67 -6.10 -2.89
N GLY A 86 -5.41 -5.67 -4.12
CA GLY A 86 -6.43 -5.30 -5.10
C GLY A 86 -7.14 -6.51 -5.73
N THR A 87 -6.45 -7.66 -5.84
CA THR A 87 -7.00 -8.95 -6.24
C THR A 87 -6.07 -10.07 -5.80
N GLU A 88 -6.63 -11.24 -5.52
CA GLU A 88 -5.84 -12.44 -5.22
C GLU A 88 -5.44 -13.24 -6.46
N TRP A 89 -6.00 -12.93 -7.64
CA TRP A 89 -5.84 -13.70 -8.88
C TRP A 89 -6.33 -15.15 -8.75
N GLU A 90 -7.29 -15.38 -7.86
CA GLU A 90 -7.85 -16.69 -7.52
C GLU A 90 -9.36 -16.63 -7.59
N GLU A 91 -9.97 -17.72 -8.05
CA GLU A 91 -11.43 -17.88 -8.01
C GLU A 91 -11.93 -17.79 -6.57
N ASN A 92 -13.00 -17.03 -6.35
CA ASN A 92 -13.56 -16.77 -5.02
C ASN A 92 -12.59 -16.08 -4.03
N GLY A 93 -11.53 -15.44 -4.51
CA GLY A 93 -10.65 -14.61 -3.72
C GLY A 93 -11.15 -13.16 -3.59
N ILE A 94 -10.28 -12.28 -3.08
CA ILE A 94 -10.52 -10.82 -3.10
C ILE A 94 -10.52 -10.35 -4.55
N GLU A 95 -11.57 -9.63 -4.94
CA GLU A 95 -11.70 -8.93 -6.21
C GLU A 95 -11.49 -7.41 -6.04
N ILE A 96 -11.26 -6.71 -7.14
CA ILE A 96 -10.98 -5.26 -7.11
C ILE A 96 -12.12 -4.45 -6.48
N GLU A 97 -13.34 -4.89 -6.60
CA GLU A 97 -14.50 -4.23 -5.98
C GLU A 97 -14.49 -4.38 -4.45
N ASP A 98 -14.05 -5.52 -3.91
CA ASP A 98 -13.84 -5.70 -2.47
C ASP A 98 -12.77 -4.73 -1.96
N ALA A 99 -11.66 -4.60 -2.70
CA ALA A 99 -10.57 -3.68 -2.39
C ALA A 99 -11.01 -2.21 -2.47
N LEU A 100 -11.89 -1.88 -3.41
CA LEU A 100 -12.50 -0.54 -3.53
C LEU A 100 -13.38 -0.22 -2.32
N VAL A 101 -14.24 -1.15 -1.91
CA VAL A 101 -15.08 -0.99 -0.70
C VAL A 101 -14.19 -0.79 0.53
N PHE A 102 -13.15 -1.60 0.68
CA PHE A 102 -12.20 -1.48 1.79
C PHE A 102 -11.46 -0.13 1.77
N SER A 103 -11.02 0.34 0.61
CA SER A 103 -10.36 1.64 0.45
C SER A 103 -11.26 2.81 0.85
N LYS A 104 -12.55 2.77 0.51
CA LYS A 104 -13.55 3.77 0.93
C LYS A 104 -13.74 3.78 2.45
N GLN A 105 -13.80 2.61 3.08
CA GLN A 105 -13.90 2.53 4.55
C GLN A 105 -12.64 3.06 5.24
N LEU A 106 -11.45 2.75 4.71
CA LEU A 106 -10.19 3.30 5.19
C LEU A 106 -10.16 4.82 5.07
N LYS A 107 -10.59 5.38 3.94
CA LYS A 107 -10.70 6.83 3.73
C LYS A 107 -11.58 7.49 4.79
N ASN A 108 -12.74 6.91 5.09
CA ASN A 108 -13.66 7.41 6.11
C ASN A 108 -13.06 7.40 7.52
N LEU A 109 -12.08 6.52 7.78
CA LEU A 109 -11.35 6.45 9.05
C LEU A 109 -10.09 7.34 9.08
N GLY A 110 -9.82 8.12 8.03
CA GLY A 110 -8.69 9.02 7.96
C GLY A 110 -7.41 8.40 7.37
N CYS A 111 -7.54 7.37 6.53
CA CYS A 111 -6.39 6.86 5.76
C CYS A 111 -5.98 7.88 4.69
N ASP A 112 -4.70 8.23 4.66
CA ASP A 112 -4.18 9.22 3.72
C ASP A 112 -3.97 8.63 2.33
N TYR A 113 -3.53 7.37 2.23
CA TYR A 113 -3.33 6.69 0.95
C TYR A 113 -3.39 5.18 1.07
N VAL A 114 -3.67 4.51 -0.04
CA VAL A 114 -3.54 3.07 -0.17
C VAL A 114 -2.45 2.68 -1.17
N CYS A 115 -1.58 1.75 -0.78
CA CYS A 115 -0.61 1.13 -1.68
C CYS A 115 -1.21 -0.16 -2.25
N VAL A 116 -1.57 -0.13 -3.53
CA VAL A 116 -2.33 -1.22 -4.17
C VAL A 116 -1.38 -2.25 -4.76
N SER A 117 -1.39 -3.44 -4.19
CA SER A 117 -0.65 -4.62 -4.65
C SER A 117 -1.61 -5.77 -4.97
N SER A 118 -1.12 -6.99 -5.12
CA SER A 118 -1.98 -8.14 -5.43
C SER A 118 -1.36 -9.48 -5.05
N GLY A 119 -2.20 -10.51 -4.92
CA GLY A 119 -1.80 -11.90 -4.65
C GLY A 119 -1.18 -12.15 -3.28
N GLY A 120 -0.52 -13.30 -3.16
CA GLY A 120 0.32 -13.67 -2.01
C GLY A 120 -0.38 -14.44 -0.90
N ASN A 121 -1.68 -14.78 -1.04
CA ASN A 121 -2.43 -15.54 -0.05
C ASN A 121 -2.42 -17.05 -0.32
N THR A 122 -2.29 -17.45 -1.57
CA THR A 122 -2.26 -18.84 -2.00
C THR A 122 -0.87 -19.24 -2.50
N PRO A 123 -0.49 -20.53 -2.45
CA PRO A 123 0.86 -20.96 -2.81
C PRO A 123 1.16 -20.89 -4.32
N SER A 124 0.15 -20.88 -5.18
CA SER A 124 0.31 -20.95 -6.63
C SER A 124 -0.66 -20.05 -7.40
N PRO A 125 -0.75 -18.76 -7.12
CA PRO A 125 -1.65 -17.86 -7.81
C PRO A 125 -1.20 -17.69 -9.27
N LYS A 126 -2.15 -17.61 -10.20
CA LYS A 126 -1.88 -17.33 -11.62
C LYS A 126 -1.69 -15.82 -11.86
N ILE A 127 -0.68 -15.24 -11.22
CA ILE A 127 -0.39 -13.81 -11.35
C ILE A 127 0.17 -13.51 -12.74
N PRO A 128 -0.42 -12.58 -13.52
CA PRO A 128 0.08 -12.21 -14.84
C PRO A 128 1.31 -11.28 -14.74
N VAL A 129 2.41 -11.78 -14.19
CA VAL A 129 3.62 -11.00 -13.88
C VAL A 129 4.24 -10.44 -15.17
N LYS A 130 4.10 -9.12 -15.37
CA LYS A 130 4.69 -8.33 -16.45
C LYS A 130 4.90 -6.90 -15.98
N GLU A 131 5.56 -6.06 -16.78
CA GLU A 131 5.65 -4.62 -16.47
C GLU A 131 4.26 -4.03 -16.20
N HIS A 132 4.15 -3.27 -15.11
CA HIS A 132 2.97 -2.50 -14.73
C HIS A 132 1.69 -3.33 -14.44
N TYR A 133 1.82 -4.63 -14.17
CA TYR A 133 0.68 -5.55 -14.07
C TYR A 133 -0.35 -5.20 -12.98
N GLN A 134 0.00 -4.33 -12.04
CA GLN A 134 -0.89 -3.89 -10.95
C GLN A 134 -1.39 -2.44 -11.11
N VAL A 135 -0.90 -1.69 -12.12
CA VAL A 135 -1.26 -0.28 -12.30
C VAL A 135 -2.78 -0.10 -12.51
N HIS A 136 -3.41 -1.01 -13.26
CA HIS A 136 -4.85 -0.96 -13.49
C HIS A 136 -5.68 -1.10 -12.20
N LEU A 137 -5.17 -1.81 -11.18
CA LEU A 137 -5.83 -1.94 -9.87
C LEU A 137 -5.79 -0.60 -9.12
N SER A 138 -4.62 0.04 -9.10
CA SER A 138 -4.46 1.38 -8.52
C SER A 138 -5.35 2.41 -9.21
N LYS A 139 -5.36 2.41 -10.55
CA LYS A 139 -6.20 3.27 -11.37
C LYS A 139 -7.67 3.11 -11.03
N HIS A 140 -8.16 1.88 -10.92
CA HIS A 140 -9.57 1.62 -10.61
C HIS A 140 -9.95 2.20 -9.24
N ILE A 141 -9.12 1.99 -8.21
CA ILE A 141 -9.37 2.57 -6.88
C ILE A 141 -9.33 4.09 -6.92
N LYS A 142 -8.32 4.68 -7.56
CA LYS A 142 -8.19 6.13 -7.69
C LYS A 142 -9.41 6.76 -8.35
N GLN A 143 -9.88 6.20 -9.43
CA GLN A 143 -11.03 6.73 -10.20
C GLN A 143 -12.37 6.57 -9.50
N ASN A 144 -12.49 5.67 -8.52
CA ASN A 144 -13.76 5.33 -7.86
C ASN A 144 -13.77 5.63 -6.36
N SER A 145 -12.70 6.26 -5.84
CA SER A 145 -12.62 6.70 -4.44
C SER A 145 -11.81 8.00 -4.37
N ASP A 146 -12.00 8.76 -3.32
CA ASP A 146 -11.27 10.03 -3.09
C ASP A 146 -9.99 9.81 -2.25
N ILE A 147 -9.42 8.60 -2.27
CA ILE A 147 -8.19 8.28 -1.55
C ILE A 147 -6.98 8.35 -2.48
N LEU A 148 -5.88 8.90 -2.00
CA LEU A 148 -4.62 8.85 -2.75
C LEU A 148 -4.15 7.40 -2.93
N THR A 149 -3.59 7.12 -4.09
CA THR A 149 -3.13 5.77 -4.42
C THR A 149 -1.64 5.71 -4.69
N ARG A 150 -1.03 4.60 -4.32
CA ARG A 150 0.34 4.27 -4.67
C ARG A 150 0.38 2.94 -5.39
N THR A 151 0.88 2.92 -6.62
CA THR A 151 1.01 1.71 -7.42
C THR A 151 2.38 1.07 -7.28
N VAL A 152 2.45 -0.24 -7.55
CA VAL A 152 3.68 -1.05 -7.55
C VAL A 152 3.58 -2.13 -8.62
N GLY A 153 4.69 -2.68 -9.09
CA GLY A 153 4.68 -3.86 -9.97
C GLY A 153 5.57 -3.72 -11.20
N ILE A 154 6.86 -4.03 -11.06
CA ILE A 154 7.89 -3.99 -12.12
C ILE A 154 7.86 -2.63 -12.86
N ILE A 155 7.88 -1.55 -12.11
CA ILE A 155 8.03 -0.18 -12.60
C ILE A 155 9.49 0.18 -12.37
N THR A 156 10.29 0.28 -13.45
CA THR A 156 11.74 0.50 -13.37
C THR A 156 12.22 1.61 -14.28
N ASP A 157 11.49 1.90 -15.35
CA ASP A 157 11.80 2.93 -16.33
C ASP A 157 11.22 4.28 -15.89
N PRO A 158 12.03 5.37 -15.78
CA PRO A 158 11.57 6.67 -15.34
C PRO A 158 10.49 7.30 -16.22
N ILE A 159 10.58 7.14 -17.55
CA ILE A 159 9.62 7.72 -18.49
C ILE A 159 8.27 7.01 -18.34
N LYS A 160 8.29 5.67 -18.22
CA LYS A 160 7.07 4.88 -18.01
C LYS A 160 6.46 5.16 -16.63
N ALA A 161 7.28 5.32 -15.59
CA ALA A 161 6.84 5.70 -14.26
C ALA A 161 6.13 7.07 -14.28
N ASN A 162 6.73 8.06 -14.93
CA ASN A 162 6.13 9.39 -15.08
C ASN A 162 4.80 9.35 -15.84
N LYS A 163 4.70 8.56 -16.91
CA LYS A 163 3.45 8.39 -17.67
C LYS A 163 2.30 7.83 -16.84
N ILE A 164 2.56 6.96 -15.88
CA ILE A 164 1.52 6.45 -14.96
C ILE A 164 0.90 7.62 -14.17
N LEU A 165 1.74 8.55 -13.70
CA LEU A 165 1.27 9.74 -12.96
C LEU A 165 0.57 10.74 -13.89
N GLU A 166 1.14 11.05 -15.05
CA GLU A 166 0.56 11.95 -16.04
C GLU A 166 -0.81 11.46 -16.57
N ASN A 167 -0.98 10.15 -16.71
CA ASN A 167 -2.23 9.52 -17.13
C ASN A 167 -3.26 9.38 -15.99
N ASP A 168 -2.97 9.91 -14.82
CA ASP A 168 -3.83 9.82 -13.65
C ASP A 168 -4.18 8.37 -13.23
N GLU A 169 -3.21 7.46 -13.40
CA GLU A 169 -3.38 6.04 -13.06
C GLU A 169 -3.00 5.73 -11.61
N SER A 170 -2.22 6.61 -10.96
CA SER A 170 -1.86 6.57 -9.55
C SER A 170 -1.30 7.93 -9.12
N ASP A 171 -1.29 8.23 -7.84
CA ASP A 171 -0.69 9.45 -7.29
C ASP A 171 0.79 9.28 -6.95
N MET A 172 1.20 8.06 -6.67
CA MET A 172 2.56 7.70 -6.22
C MET A 172 3.01 6.38 -6.83
N ILE A 173 4.34 6.20 -6.92
CA ILE A 173 4.97 4.96 -7.38
C ILE A 173 5.76 4.33 -6.23
N ALA A 174 5.63 3.02 -6.04
CA ALA A 174 6.48 2.25 -5.13
C ALA A 174 7.38 1.29 -5.91
N MET A 175 8.63 1.21 -5.50
CA MET A 175 9.64 0.33 -6.06
C MET A 175 10.40 -0.38 -4.95
N ALA A 176 10.81 -1.63 -5.18
CA ALA A 176 11.70 -2.36 -4.27
C ALA A 176 12.99 -2.74 -4.98
N ARG A 177 12.95 -3.70 -5.91
CA ARG A 177 14.15 -4.23 -6.60
C ARG A 177 14.90 -3.17 -7.41
N ALA A 178 14.19 -2.19 -7.99
CA ALA A 178 14.83 -1.08 -8.69
C ALA A 178 15.72 -0.26 -7.75
N PHE A 179 15.28 0.06 -6.55
CA PHE A 179 16.08 0.75 -5.54
C PHE A 179 17.21 -0.10 -4.96
N LEU A 180 17.02 -1.43 -4.85
CA LEU A 180 18.10 -2.32 -4.43
C LEU A 180 19.23 -2.36 -5.47
N SER A 181 18.88 -2.31 -6.76
CA SER A 181 19.86 -2.29 -7.86
C SER A 181 20.47 -0.90 -8.06
N ASN A 182 19.70 0.16 -7.87
CA ASN A 182 20.12 1.54 -8.02
C ASN A 182 19.53 2.41 -6.92
N PRO A 183 20.21 2.58 -5.78
CA PRO A 183 19.72 3.42 -4.67
C PRO A 183 19.52 4.90 -5.06
N ARG A 184 20.09 5.35 -6.18
CA ARG A 184 19.97 6.71 -6.72
C ARG A 184 19.02 6.81 -7.91
N TRP A 185 18.17 5.83 -8.09
CA TRP A 185 17.21 5.78 -9.20
C TRP A 185 16.42 7.10 -9.36
N VAL A 186 16.02 7.75 -8.27
CA VAL A 186 15.29 9.03 -8.32
C VAL A 186 16.15 10.16 -8.95
N TRP A 187 17.46 10.17 -8.69
CA TRP A 187 18.36 11.14 -9.29
C TRP A 187 18.50 10.92 -10.80
N ASP A 188 18.64 9.67 -11.21
CA ASP A 188 18.72 9.32 -12.63
C ASP A 188 17.38 9.59 -13.34
N ALA A 189 16.27 9.35 -12.67
CA ALA A 189 14.94 9.71 -13.17
C ALA A 189 14.80 11.24 -13.37
N ALA A 190 15.26 12.04 -12.42
CA ALA A 190 15.25 13.50 -12.54
C ALA A 190 16.08 13.96 -13.75
N ASP A 191 17.29 13.42 -13.93
CA ASP A 191 18.14 13.72 -15.10
C ASP A 191 17.43 13.38 -16.43
N ILE A 192 16.83 12.18 -16.52
CA ILE A 192 16.12 11.72 -17.71
C ILE A 192 14.88 12.58 -18.02
N LEU A 193 14.16 12.99 -16.99
CA LEU A 193 12.91 13.75 -17.11
C LEU A 193 13.16 15.28 -17.17
N GLY A 194 14.40 15.72 -17.01
CA GLY A 194 14.75 17.14 -16.97
C GLY A 194 14.20 17.86 -15.72
N ALA A 195 13.97 17.15 -14.62
CA ALA A 195 13.45 17.67 -13.38
C ALA A 195 14.57 18.06 -12.42
N GLU A 196 14.34 19.13 -11.63
CA GLU A 196 15.23 19.51 -10.54
C GLU A 196 14.82 18.81 -9.25
N ILE A 197 15.81 18.28 -8.52
CA ILE A 197 15.62 17.70 -7.18
C ILE A 197 16.69 18.19 -6.22
N GLU A 198 16.33 18.28 -4.96
CA GLU A 198 17.30 18.54 -3.91
C GLU A 198 18.18 17.31 -3.67
N THR A 199 19.46 17.53 -3.53
CA THR A 199 20.43 16.49 -3.17
C THR A 199 21.28 16.94 -2.00
N PRO A 200 21.82 16.01 -1.20
CA PRO A 200 22.77 16.38 -0.15
C PRO A 200 23.95 17.19 -0.74
N ASN A 201 24.44 18.19 -0.01
CA ASN A 201 25.51 19.11 -0.46
C ASN A 201 26.75 18.39 -0.99
N GLN A 202 27.05 17.19 -0.47
CA GLN A 202 28.18 16.37 -0.92
C GLN A 202 28.06 15.94 -2.39
N TYR A 203 26.83 15.92 -2.92
CA TYR A 203 26.51 15.50 -4.29
C TYR A 203 26.12 16.66 -5.20
N ALA A 204 26.13 17.91 -4.73
CA ALA A 204 25.71 19.09 -5.48
C ALA A 204 26.44 19.27 -6.82
N ARG A 205 27.65 18.74 -6.95
CA ARG A 205 28.44 18.80 -8.20
C ARG A 205 27.98 17.82 -9.30
N ARG A 206 27.15 16.84 -8.97
CA ARG A 206 26.64 15.85 -9.94
C ARG A 206 25.80 16.51 -11.03
N PHE A 207 25.01 17.50 -10.68
CA PHE A 207 24.08 18.20 -11.59
C PHE A 207 24.66 19.46 -12.24
N LYS A 208 25.95 19.78 -12.03
CA LYS A 208 26.57 20.85 -12.79
C LYS A 208 26.66 20.41 -14.25
N LYS A 209 25.80 20.99 -15.11
CA LYS A 209 25.97 20.89 -16.56
C LYS A 209 27.43 21.19 -16.86
N SER A 210 28.11 20.28 -17.53
CA SER A 210 29.44 20.55 -18.11
C SER A 210 29.29 21.78 -18.99
N ILE A 211 30.03 22.83 -18.65
CA ILE A 211 30.17 24.02 -19.47
C ILE A 211 30.85 23.65 -20.76
#